data_2e38cff0ab672eef7e61ce8ede28040e
#
_entry.id   2e38cff0ab672eef7e61ce8ede28040e
#
_cell.length_a   1.000
_cell.length_b   1.000
_cell.length_c   1.000
_cell.angle_alpha   90.00
_cell.angle_beta   90.00
_cell.angle_gamma   90.00
#
_symmetry.space_group_name_H-M   'P 1'
#
loop_
_entity.id
_entity.type
_entity.pdbx_description
1 polymer ?
#
loop_
_entity_poly.entity_id
_entity_poly.type
_entity_poly.pdbx_seq_one_letter_code
_entity_poly.pdbx_strand_id
1 'polypeptide(L)'
;MPSPDGLPARLAALKILDAVLRRGQTIDNAAQASRGLPPADAALALAIAGETFRRLPDLDALIDSATRQPIPDDAKARNVLRLALAQKIGLDTAEHALVATALPLVEGGPRRLVHGVLGTLLRRGLPKANEADRKSVV
;
A
#
# COMPACT_ATOMS: atom_id res chain seq x y z
N MET A 1 -15.59 11.30 -15.25
CA MET A 1 -15.34 11.61 -13.84
C MET A 1 -13.84 11.73 -13.61
N PRO A 2 -13.40 12.82 -13.01
CA PRO A 2 -11.97 12.91 -12.68
C PRO A 2 -11.62 11.87 -11.63
N SER A 3 -10.41 11.31 -11.74
CA SER A 3 -9.89 10.38 -10.72
C SER A 3 -9.64 11.13 -9.41
N PRO A 4 -9.71 10.43 -8.25
CA PRO A 4 -9.31 11.04 -6.98
C PRO A 4 -7.87 11.56 -7.07
N ASP A 5 -7.61 12.67 -6.38
CA ASP A 5 -6.27 13.23 -6.30
C ASP A 5 -5.30 12.20 -5.76
N GLY A 6 -4.16 12.06 -6.40
CA GLY A 6 -3.12 11.11 -6.00
C GLY A 6 -3.31 9.69 -6.49
N LEU A 7 -4.38 9.40 -7.25
CA LEU A 7 -4.59 8.06 -7.79
C LEU A 7 -3.46 7.62 -8.74
N PRO A 8 -2.97 8.47 -9.66
CA PRO A 8 -1.86 8.07 -10.53
C PRO A 8 -0.60 7.65 -9.76
N ALA A 9 -0.28 8.34 -8.66
CA ALA A 9 0.87 7.96 -7.82
C ALA A 9 0.64 6.59 -7.17
N ARG A 10 -0.58 6.29 -6.70
CA ARG A 10 -0.91 5.01 -6.08
C ARG A 10 -0.89 3.87 -7.10
N LEU A 11 -1.39 4.12 -8.31
CA LEU A 11 -1.29 3.15 -9.40
C LEU A 11 0.16 2.80 -9.72
N ALA A 12 1.02 3.82 -9.80
CA ALA A 12 2.44 3.60 -10.06
C ALA A 12 3.10 2.81 -8.92
N ALA A 13 2.79 3.15 -7.67
CA ALA A 13 3.29 2.41 -6.50
C ALA A 13 2.86 0.95 -6.54
N LEU A 14 1.60 0.67 -6.90
CA LEU A 14 1.10 -0.69 -7.02
C LEU A 14 1.85 -1.48 -8.10
N LYS A 15 2.12 -0.84 -9.24
CA LYS A 15 2.91 -1.46 -10.32
C LYS A 15 4.33 -1.77 -9.87
N ILE A 16 4.94 -0.89 -9.07
CA ILE A 16 6.28 -1.12 -8.53
C ILE A 16 6.27 -2.32 -7.59
N LEU A 17 5.29 -2.41 -6.68
CA LEU A 17 5.17 -3.56 -5.78
C LEU A 17 5.01 -4.86 -6.56
N ASP A 18 4.12 -4.87 -7.53
CA ASP A 18 3.85 -6.04 -8.35
C ASP A 18 5.10 -6.50 -9.12
N ALA A 19 5.83 -5.55 -9.71
CA ALA A 19 7.03 -5.84 -10.47
C ALA A 19 8.12 -6.46 -9.59
N VAL A 20 8.31 -5.95 -8.38
CA VAL A 20 9.34 -6.47 -7.46
C VAL A 20 8.89 -7.78 -6.82
N LEU A 21 7.67 -7.82 -6.26
CA LEU A 21 7.23 -8.93 -5.42
C LEU A 21 6.75 -10.14 -6.22
N ARG A 22 6.13 -9.92 -7.39
CA ARG A 22 5.63 -11.01 -8.24
C ARG A 22 6.59 -11.39 -9.34
N ARG A 23 7.18 -10.39 -10.02
CA ARG A 23 7.98 -10.64 -11.20
C ARG A 23 9.49 -10.63 -10.94
N GLY A 24 9.89 -10.39 -9.68
CA GLY A 24 11.30 -10.45 -9.29
C GLY A 24 12.18 -9.37 -9.88
N GLN A 25 11.61 -8.25 -10.32
CA GLN A 25 12.40 -7.15 -10.86
C GLN A 25 13.14 -6.42 -9.74
N THR A 26 14.24 -5.76 -10.09
CA THR A 26 14.93 -4.88 -9.16
C THR A 26 14.08 -3.64 -8.91
N ILE A 27 14.30 -2.99 -7.76
CA ILE A 27 13.60 -1.75 -7.44
C ILE A 27 13.88 -0.68 -8.50
N ASP A 28 15.12 -0.58 -8.97
CA ASP A 28 15.50 0.38 -10.01
C ASP A 28 14.71 0.19 -11.31
N ASN A 29 14.58 -1.06 -11.76
CA ASN A 29 13.78 -1.36 -12.95
C ASN A 29 12.30 -1.09 -12.72
N ALA A 30 11.79 -1.50 -11.57
CA ALA A 30 10.37 -1.30 -11.22
C ALA A 30 10.02 0.19 -11.10
N ALA A 31 10.95 1.02 -10.65
CA ALA A 31 10.75 2.46 -10.50
C ALA A 31 10.40 3.15 -11.82
N GLN A 32 10.67 2.51 -12.96
CA GLN A 32 10.27 3.05 -14.27
C GLN A 32 8.76 3.22 -14.42
N ALA A 33 7.96 2.53 -13.60
CA ALA A 33 6.50 2.70 -13.58
C ALA A 33 6.08 4.13 -13.20
N SER A 34 6.95 4.91 -12.55
CA SER A 34 6.68 6.30 -12.20
C SER A 34 7.06 7.30 -13.30
N ARG A 35 7.69 6.83 -14.38
CA ARG A 35 8.05 7.71 -15.50
C ARG A 35 6.80 8.25 -16.18
N GLY A 36 6.86 9.51 -16.59
CA GLY A 36 5.74 10.18 -17.23
C GLY A 36 4.79 10.84 -16.26
N LEU A 37 4.92 10.57 -14.96
CA LEU A 37 4.14 11.29 -13.95
C LEU A 37 4.77 12.67 -13.66
N PRO A 38 3.94 13.65 -13.26
CA PRO A 38 4.50 14.89 -12.73
C PRO A 38 5.50 14.60 -11.60
N PRO A 39 6.54 15.43 -11.42
CA PRO A 39 7.58 15.14 -10.42
C PRO A 39 7.07 14.87 -9.00
N ALA A 40 6.04 15.59 -8.56
CA ALA A 40 5.48 15.37 -7.22
C ALA A 40 4.80 13.99 -7.12
N ASP A 41 4.09 13.57 -8.17
CA ASP A 41 3.42 12.27 -8.19
C ASP A 41 4.44 11.13 -8.28
N ALA A 42 5.48 11.31 -9.09
CA ALA A 42 6.56 10.32 -9.18
C ALA A 42 7.26 10.16 -7.83
N ALA A 43 7.56 11.26 -7.15
CA ALA A 43 8.20 11.22 -5.84
C ALA A 43 7.29 10.53 -4.82
N LEU A 44 5.99 10.80 -4.84
CA LEU A 44 5.03 10.17 -3.95
C LEU A 44 4.94 8.66 -4.21
N ALA A 45 4.90 8.25 -5.48
CA ALA A 45 4.85 6.83 -5.83
C ALA A 45 6.06 6.08 -5.27
N LEU A 46 7.26 6.66 -5.41
CA LEU A 46 8.48 6.06 -4.91
C LEU A 46 8.52 6.04 -3.38
N ALA A 47 8.01 7.10 -2.73
CA ALA A 47 7.92 7.15 -1.28
C ALA A 47 6.98 6.07 -0.73
N ILE A 48 5.81 5.89 -1.36
CA ILE A 48 4.85 4.87 -0.95
C ILE A 48 5.46 3.47 -1.11
N ALA A 49 6.07 3.20 -2.27
CA ALA A 49 6.71 1.90 -2.52
C ALA A 49 7.84 1.64 -1.52
N GLY A 50 8.68 2.64 -1.26
CA GLY A 50 9.78 2.52 -0.31
C GLY A 50 9.31 2.20 1.10
N GLU A 51 8.28 2.90 1.60
CA GLU A 51 7.71 2.63 2.91
C GLU A 51 7.10 1.22 2.96
N THR A 52 6.48 0.78 1.88
CA THR A 52 5.90 -0.56 1.81
C THR A 52 6.98 -1.62 1.92
N PHE A 53 8.07 -1.51 1.15
CA PHE A 53 9.16 -2.49 1.20
C PHE A 53 9.84 -2.51 2.57
N ARG A 54 10.06 -1.35 3.15
CA ARG A 54 10.72 -1.24 4.47
C ARG A 54 9.91 -1.91 5.58
N ARG A 55 8.58 -1.90 5.47
CA ARG A 55 7.67 -2.38 6.52
C ARG A 55 6.99 -3.70 6.18
N LEU A 56 7.40 -4.35 5.12
CA LEU A 56 6.65 -5.47 4.52
C LEU A 56 6.25 -6.56 5.52
N PRO A 57 7.15 -7.09 6.39
CA PRO A 57 6.75 -8.13 7.34
C PRO A 57 5.68 -7.64 8.33
N ASP A 58 5.79 -6.41 8.81
CA ASP A 58 4.82 -5.85 9.75
C ASP A 58 3.47 -5.63 9.08
N LEU A 59 3.48 -5.19 7.82
CA LEU A 59 2.25 -4.98 7.05
C LEU A 59 1.53 -6.31 6.84
N ASP A 60 2.25 -7.35 6.47
CA ASP A 60 1.66 -8.68 6.27
C ASP A 60 1.08 -9.24 7.57
N ALA A 61 1.76 -9.03 8.70
CA ALA A 61 1.25 -9.46 10.00
C ALA A 61 -0.07 -8.75 10.35
N LEU A 62 -0.15 -7.44 10.07
CA LEU A 62 -1.39 -6.68 10.30
C LEU A 62 -2.52 -7.20 9.43
N ILE A 63 -2.28 -7.42 8.14
CA ILE A 63 -3.28 -7.93 7.21
C ILE A 63 -3.78 -9.29 7.68
N ASP A 64 -2.88 -10.20 8.01
CA ASP A 64 -3.22 -11.55 8.45
C ASP A 64 -4.03 -11.53 9.76
N SER A 65 -3.76 -10.56 10.64
CA SER A 65 -4.51 -10.42 11.90
C SER A 65 -5.98 -10.03 11.69
N ALA A 66 -6.32 -9.50 10.54
CA ALA A 66 -7.66 -8.99 10.24
C ALA A 66 -8.44 -9.88 9.26
N THR A 67 -7.89 -11.03 8.87
CA THR A 67 -8.54 -11.95 7.94
C THR A 67 -8.68 -13.34 8.56
N ARG A 68 -9.79 -14.01 8.26
CA ARG A 68 -9.99 -15.41 8.70
C ARG A 68 -9.19 -16.37 7.85
N GLN A 69 -9.11 -16.11 6.56
CA GLN A 69 -8.34 -16.91 5.62
C GLN A 69 -7.22 -16.06 5.06
N PRO A 70 -6.00 -16.61 4.93
CA PRO A 70 -4.89 -15.83 4.38
C PRO A 70 -5.20 -15.35 2.97
N ILE A 71 -4.88 -14.10 2.69
CA ILE A 71 -4.89 -13.55 1.34
C ILE A 71 -3.60 -14.02 0.67
N PRO A 72 -3.65 -14.64 -0.52
CA PRO A 72 -2.42 -15.07 -1.20
C PRO A 72 -1.40 -13.95 -1.36
N ASP A 73 -0.12 -14.27 -1.24
CA ASP A 73 0.96 -13.29 -1.31
C ASP A 73 0.98 -12.54 -2.64
N ASP A 74 0.59 -13.21 -3.73
CA ASP A 74 0.55 -12.62 -5.06
C ASP A 74 -0.78 -11.98 -5.43
N ALA A 75 -1.74 -11.94 -4.51
CA ALA A 75 -3.03 -11.32 -4.78
C ALA A 75 -2.89 -9.80 -4.84
N LYS A 76 -3.53 -9.19 -5.84
CA LYS A 76 -3.55 -7.73 -5.98
C LYS A 76 -4.12 -7.07 -4.73
N ALA A 77 -5.16 -7.67 -4.13
CA ALA A 77 -5.76 -7.14 -2.90
C ALA A 77 -4.74 -7.01 -1.77
N ARG A 78 -3.83 -7.99 -1.61
CA ARG A 78 -2.79 -7.91 -0.59
C ARG A 78 -1.87 -6.72 -0.84
N ASN A 79 -1.42 -6.54 -2.08
CA ASN A 79 -0.55 -5.40 -2.42
C ASN A 79 -1.25 -4.05 -2.21
N VAL A 80 -2.53 -3.95 -2.53
CA VAL A 80 -3.31 -2.74 -2.29
C VAL A 80 -3.39 -2.45 -0.79
N LEU A 81 -3.63 -3.47 0.04
CA LEU A 81 -3.63 -3.32 1.50
C LEU A 81 -2.25 -2.93 2.03
N ARG A 82 -1.20 -3.57 1.54
CA ARG A 82 0.18 -3.24 1.93
C ARG A 82 0.48 -1.77 1.71
N LEU A 83 0.20 -1.25 0.51
CA LEU A 83 0.51 0.14 0.22
C LEU A 83 -0.38 1.13 0.98
N ALA A 84 -1.64 0.79 1.23
CA ALA A 84 -2.52 1.66 2.00
C ALA A 84 -2.04 1.77 3.45
N LEU A 85 -1.72 0.64 4.09
CA LEU A 85 -1.23 0.63 5.46
C LEU A 85 0.13 1.34 5.58
N ALA A 86 1.02 1.14 4.61
CA ALA A 86 2.32 1.82 4.60
C ALA A 86 2.16 3.34 4.55
N GLN A 87 1.18 3.85 3.80
CA GLN A 87 0.89 5.27 3.74
C GLN A 87 0.41 5.82 5.08
N LYS A 88 -0.42 5.06 5.79
CA LYS A 88 -0.90 5.50 7.10
C LYS A 88 0.22 5.50 8.13
N ILE A 89 0.99 4.42 8.18
CA ILE A 89 2.04 4.26 9.19
C ILE A 89 3.24 5.16 8.88
N GLY A 90 3.71 5.16 7.63
CA GLY A 90 4.95 5.83 7.25
C GLY A 90 4.81 7.26 6.79
N LEU A 91 3.67 7.63 6.20
CA LEU A 91 3.47 8.95 5.60
C LEU A 91 2.33 9.73 6.26
N ASP A 92 1.69 9.16 7.27
CA ASP A 92 0.56 9.76 8.00
C ASP A 92 -0.55 10.28 7.07
N THR A 93 -0.83 9.52 6.02
CA THR A 93 -1.89 9.86 5.07
C THR A 93 -3.25 9.80 5.76
N ALA A 94 -4.11 10.78 5.50
CA ALA A 94 -5.44 10.83 6.08
C ALA A 94 -6.29 9.62 5.68
N GLU A 95 -7.09 9.10 6.61
CA GLU A 95 -7.87 7.87 6.38
C GLU A 95 -8.79 7.96 5.17
N HIS A 96 -9.47 9.12 4.98
CA HIS A 96 -10.36 9.27 3.83
C HIS A 96 -9.60 9.20 2.50
N ALA A 97 -8.37 9.70 2.46
CA ALA A 97 -7.54 9.63 1.27
C ALA A 97 -7.07 8.19 1.00
N LEU A 98 -6.78 7.42 2.06
CA LEU A 98 -6.42 6.00 1.92
C LEU A 98 -7.54 5.22 1.26
N VAL A 99 -8.76 5.37 1.78
CA VAL A 99 -9.91 4.64 1.27
C VAL A 99 -10.24 5.08 -0.15
N ALA A 100 -10.26 6.39 -0.40
CA ALA A 100 -10.60 6.96 -1.70
C ALA A 100 -9.62 6.55 -2.80
N THR A 101 -8.34 6.29 -2.46
CA THR A 101 -7.32 5.92 -3.45
C THR A 101 -7.04 4.42 -3.49
N ALA A 102 -7.42 3.66 -2.47
CA ALA A 102 -7.23 2.21 -2.45
C ALA A 102 -8.34 1.47 -3.21
N LEU A 103 -9.60 1.84 -2.97
CA LEU A 103 -10.72 1.12 -3.56
C LEU A 103 -10.75 1.13 -5.09
N PRO A 104 -10.41 2.26 -5.78
CA PRO A 104 -10.34 2.24 -7.24
C PRO A 104 -9.28 1.31 -7.83
N LEU A 105 -8.32 0.83 -7.02
CA LEU A 105 -7.26 -0.06 -7.49
C LEU A 105 -7.73 -1.51 -7.63
N VAL A 106 -8.88 -1.85 -7.08
CA VAL A 106 -9.45 -3.19 -7.09
C VAL A 106 -10.91 -3.14 -7.47
N GLU A 107 -11.47 -4.29 -7.89
CA GLU A 107 -12.86 -4.41 -8.32
C GLU A 107 -13.52 -5.62 -7.68
N GLY A 108 -14.85 -5.62 -7.60
CA GLY A 108 -15.65 -6.77 -7.20
C GLY A 108 -15.37 -7.28 -5.80
N GLY A 109 -15.20 -8.59 -5.67
CA GLY A 109 -14.90 -9.25 -4.40
C GLY A 109 -13.63 -8.74 -3.73
N PRO A 110 -12.51 -8.62 -4.46
CA PRO A 110 -11.30 -8.00 -3.91
C PRO A 110 -11.52 -6.60 -3.35
N ARG A 111 -12.37 -5.78 -3.98
CA ARG A 111 -12.68 -4.43 -3.45
C ARG A 111 -13.38 -4.52 -2.11
N ARG A 112 -14.36 -5.43 -1.99
CA ARG A 112 -15.07 -5.64 -0.72
C ARG A 112 -14.11 -6.13 0.36
N LEU A 113 -13.21 -7.02 0.02
CA LEU A 113 -12.19 -7.53 0.93
C LEU A 113 -11.28 -6.42 1.43
N VAL A 114 -10.74 -5.59 0.51
CA VAL A 114 -9.88 -4.47 0.87
C VAL A 114 -10.63 -3.48 1.78
N HIS A 115 -11.86 -3.15 1.43
CA HIS A 115 -12.68 -2.24 2.22
C HIS A 115 -12.89 -2.77 3.65
N GLY A 116 -13.23 -4.04 3.78
CA GLY A 116 -13.47 -4.67 5.08
C GLY A 116 -12.21 -4.76 5.95
N VAL A 117 -11.12 -5.22 5.37
CA VAL A 117 -9.84 -5.37 6.11
C VAL A 117 -9.29 -4.00 6.51
N LEU A 118 -9.26 -3.05 5.57
CA LEU A 118 -8.75 -1.71 5.85
C LEU A 118 -9.59 -1.02 6.92
N GLY A 119 -10.92 -1.13 6.82
CA GLY A 119 -11.83 -0.57 7.83
C GLY A 119 -11.60 -1.16 9.21
N THR A 120 -11.42 -2.47 9.30
CA THR A 120 -11.13 -3.16 10.56
C THR A 120 -9.83 -2.64 11.19
N LEU A 121 -8.77 -2.57 10.40
CA LEU A 121 -7.46 -2.14 10.89
C LEU A 121 -7.46 -0.66 11.30
N LEU A 122 -8.14 0.20 10.53
CA LEU A 122 -8.24 1.62 10.88
C LEU A 122 -9.03 1.83 12.19
N ARG A 123 -10.08 1.05 12.40
CA ARG A 123 -10.86 1.12 13.66
C ARG A 123 -10.07 0.64 14.86
N ARG A 124 -9.22 -0.38 14.70
CA ARG A 124 -8.34 -0.84 15.77
C ARG A 124 -7.27 0.19 16.12
N GLY A 125 -6.91 1.05 15.16
CA GLY A 125 -5.75 1.92 15.25
C GLY A 125 -4.49 1.23 14.80
N LEU A 126 -3.67 1.96 14.05
CA LEU A 126 -2.39 1.47 13.55
C LEU A 126 -1.24 2.08 14.33
N PRO A 127 -0.11 1.39 14.45
CA PRO A 127 1.06 1.96 15.12
C PRO A 127 1.54 3.20 14.38
N LYS A 128 2.04 4.19 15.12
CA LYS A 128 2.66 5.37 14.52
C LYS A 128 4.06 5.01 14.03
N ALA A 129 4.57 5.80 13.07
CA ALA A 129 5.87 5.53 12.45
C ALA A 129 7.00 5.34 13.48
N ASN A 130 7.07 6.23 14.48
CA ASN A 130 8.12 6.16 15.50
C ASN A 130 7.98 4.93 16.39
N GLU A 131 6.77 4.47 16.67
CA GLU A 131 6.53 3.23 17.43
C GLU A 131 6.91 2.01 16.62
N ALA A 132 6.52 1.97 15.34
CA ALA A 132 6.88 0.89 14.43
C ALA A 132 8.41 0.81 14.25
N ASP A 133 9.08 1.95 14.14
CA ASP A 133 10.52 2.00 13.96
C ASP A 133 11.27 1.51 15.22
N ARG A 134 10.75 1.80 16.40
CA ARG A 134 11.32 1.27 17.65
C ARG A 134 11.26 -0.25 17.73
N LYS A 135 10.16 -0.84 17.26
CA LYS A 135 10.02 -2.30 17.23
C LYS A 135 10.96 -2.95 16.22
N SER A 136 11.37 -2.22 15.19
CA SER A 136 12.29 -2.71 14.17
C SER A 136 13.75 -2.68 14.64
N VAL A 137 14.06 -1.88 15.63
CA VAL A 137 15.42 -1.75 16.18
C VAL A 137 15.56 -2.71 17.36
N VAL A 138 16.21 -3.82 17.10
CA VAL A 138 16.48 -4.83 18.13
C VAL A 138 17.94 -4.76 18.51
#